data_f1d67bc78eab1a345af7d7f2cc3d3f37
#
_entry.id   f1d67bc78eab1a345af7d7f2cc3d3f37
#
_cell.length_a   1.000
_cell.length_b   1.000
_cell.length_c   1.000
_cell.angle_alpha   90.00
_cell.angle_beta   90.00
_cell.angle_gamma   90.00
#
_symmetry.space_group_name_H-M   'P 1'
#
loop_
_entity.id
_entity.type
_entity.pdbx_description
1 polymer ?
#
loop_
_entity_poly.entity_id
_entity_poly.type
_entity_poly.pdbx_seq_one_letter_code
_entity_poly.pdbx_strand_id
1 'polypeptide(L)'
;MLANKFRLIGSLAVLLTLALAASCTGFFVNPTLTSVSVGPQNLSLTINQTFQMTATGTYSDGSQKTLNSGVTWSSSDSSTVSVGQTSGQVTGLKTGSATISASSGGCSSCSGTTTVTVALQGVTSITIQPGSQSVTVGGAAVFFHALANGSIDITDPTGGTTWTVKDSTGTDQTSNFTLNFISGTGAGTGESFSPNSGVTAGTYTVTATYTSGTLTVTSNPPATLNVN
;
A
#
# COMPACT_ATOMS: atom_id res chain seq x y z
N MET A 1 70.34 45.35 -17.95
CA MET A 1 68.84 45.43 -17.88
C MET A 1 68.08 44.19 -18.33
N LEU A 2 68.67 43.31 -19.16
CA LEU A 2 67.98 42.09 -19.63
C LEU A 2 67.78 40.99 -18.53
N ALA A 3 68.76 40.82 -17.65
CA ALA A 3 68.75 39.79 -16.62
C ALA A 3 67.61 39.93 -15.60
N ASN A 4 67.17 41.12 -15.28
CA ASN A 4 66.07 41.37 -14.35
C ASN A 4 64.68 41.10 -14.97
N LYS A 5 64.57 41.29 -16.29
CA LYS A 5 63.31 40.96 -17.00
C LYS A 5 63.09 39.47 -17.08
N PHE A 6 64.09 38.63 -17.26
CA PHE A 6 63.97 37.15 -17.25
C PHE A 6 63.66 36.59 -15.87
N ARG A 7 64.17 37.21 -14.80
CA ARG A 7 63.85 36.84 -13.43
C ARG A 7 62.39 37.16 -13.08
N LEU A 8 61.88 38.32 -13.53
CA LEU A 8 60.46 38.68 -13.32
C LEU A 8 59.50 37.76 -14.08
N ILE A 9 59.86 37.45 -15.34
CA ILE A 9 59.00 36.50 -16.16
C ILE A 9 59.03 35.12 -15.56
N GLY A 10 60.15 34.61 -15.09
CA GLY A 10 60.27 33.33 -14.41
C GLY A 10 59.45 33.22 -13.12
N SER A 11 59.51 34.29 -12.27
CA SER A 11 58.76 34.36 -11.04
C SER A 11 57.22 34.44 -11.29
N LEU A 12 56.81 35.17 -12.35
CA LEU A 12 55.41 35.27 -12.72
C LEU A 12 54.88 33.94 -13.27
N ALA A 13 55.68 33.21 -14.05
CA ALA A 13 55.30 31.89 -14.56
C ALA A 13 55.17 30.85 -13.43
N VAL A 14 56.06 30.87 -12.43
CA VAL A 14 55.98 30.01 -11.26
C VAL A 14 54.74 30.33 -10.39
N LEU A 15 54.43 31.60 -10.20
CA LEU A 15 53.23 32.05 -9.48
C LEU A 15 51.94 31.62 -10.21
N LEU A 16 51.92 31.72 -11.53
CA LEU A 16 50.77 31.33 -12.35
C LEU A 16 50.55 29.81 -12.32
N THR A 17 51.63 29.02 -12.36
CA THR A 17 51.54 27.56 -12.26
C THR A 17 51.12 27.11 -10.85
N LEU A 18 51.59 27.79 -9.79
CA LEU A 18 51.12 27.54 -8.42
C LEU A 18 49.64 27.88 -8.22
N ALA A 19 49.20 29.00 -8.81
CA ALA A 19 47.77 29.39 -8.74
C ALA A 19 46.84 28.40 -9.48
N LEU A 20 47.29 27.85 -10.61
CA LEU A 20 46.54 26.82 -11.34
C LEU A 20 46.52 25.47 -10.61
N ALA A 21 47.60 25.09 -9.92
CA ALA A 21 47.66 23.89 -9.12
C ALA A 21 46.78 23.96 -7.86
N ALA A 22 46.69 25.13 -7.23
CA ALA A 22 45.83 25.34 -6.06
C ALA A 22 44.33 25.40 -6.43
N SER A 23 43.99 25.75 -7.67
CA SER A 23 42.63 25.84 -8.16
C SER A 23 41.93 24.46 -8.34
N CYS A 24 42.71 23.38 -8.48
CA CYS A 24 42.13 22.04 -8.74
C CYS A 24 41.82 21.18 -7.48
N THR A 25 42.27 21.57 -6.30
CA THR A 25 42.10 20.75 -5.09
C THR A 25 40.82 20.98 -4.31
N GLY A 26 40.02 21.98 -4.70
CA GLY A 26 38.78 22.32 -4.00
C GLY A 26 37.46 21.98 -4.74
N PHE A 27 37.51 21.36 -5.93
CA PHE A 27 36.32 21.22 -6.79
C PHE A 27 35.66 19.83 -6.76
N PHE A 28 36.25 18.85 -6.07
CA PHE A 28 35.68 17.53 -5.95
C PHE A 28 35.10 17.30 -4.53
N VAL A 29 34.03 17.99 -4.20
CA VAL A 29 33.22 17.60 -3.05
C VAL A 29 32.39 16.40 -3.50
N ASN A 30 32.59 15.24 -2.86
CA ASN A 30 31.72 14.10 -3.11
C ASN A 30 30.29 14.50 -2.75
N PRO A 31 29.34 14.43 -3.69
CA PRO A 31 27.98 14.81 -3.41
C PRO A 31 27.37 13.90 -2.34
N THR A 32 26.70 14.50 -1.37
CA THR A 32 26.02 13.80 -0.29
C THR A 32 24.57 13.50 -0.66
N LEU A 33 24.06 12.36 -0.24
CA LEU A 33 22.66 11.98 -0.43
C LEU A 33 21.76 12.95 0.37
N THR A 34 20.78 13.56 -0.28
CA THR A 34 19.86 14.55 0.31
C THR A 34 18.42 14.05 0.41
N SER A 35 18.00 13.16 -0.49
CA SER A 35 16.66 12.54 -0.44
C SER A 35 16.64 11.18 -1.12
N VAL A 36 15.61 10.39 -0.79
CA VAL A 36 15.32 9.11 -1.43
C VAL A 36 13.88 9.14 -1.94
N SER A 37 13.66 8.71 -3.15
CA SER A 37 12.33 8.44 -3.71
C SER A 37 12.18 6.96 -4.04
N VAL A 38 10.94 6.47 -4.00
CA VAL A 38 10.58 5.09 -4.29
C VAL A 38 9.74 5.06 -5.56
N GLY A 39 10.03 4.13 -6.44
CA GLY A 39 9.28 3.92 -7.67
C GLY A 39 8.97 2.44 -7.93
N PRO A 40 7.91 2.18 -8.71
CA PRO A 40 6.89 3.11 -9.20
C PRO A 40 5.98 3.64 -8.08
N GLN A 41 5.32 4.78 -8.34
CA GLN A 41 4.28 5.31 -7.46
C GLN A 41 2.96 4.61 -7.72
N ASN A 42 2.17 4.35 -6.65
CA ASN A 42 0.82 3.78 -6.70
C ASN A 42 0.76 2.46 -7.51
N LEU A 43 1.67 1.54 -7.20
CA LEU A 43 1.73 0.24 -7.87
C LEU A 43 0.50 -0.60 -7.53
N SER A 44 -0.11 -1.21 -8.55
CA SER A 44 -1.17 -2.21 -8.37
C SER A 44 -0.64 -3.61 -8.68
N LEU A 45 -0.88 -4.54 -7.77
CA LEU A 45 -0.52 -5.95 -7.90
C LEU A 45 -1.78 -6.82 -7.79
N THR A 46 -1.67 -8.06 -8.26
CA THR A 46 -2.61 -9.13 -7.93
C THR A 46 -2.03 -9.99 -6.81
N ILE A 47 -2.88 -10.84 -6.21
CA ILE A 47 -2.40 -11.82 -5.21
C ILE A 47 -1.36 -12.72 -5.85
N ASN A 48 -0.27 -12.98 -5.13
CA ASN A 48 0.93 -13.72 -5.53
C ASN A 48 1.76 -13.08 -6.66
N GLN A 49 1.38 -11.90 -7.14
CA GLN A 49 2.24 -11.15 -8.05
C GLN A 49 3.40 -10.50 -7.31
N THR A 50 4.59 -10.59 -7.91
CA THR A 50 5.80 -9.93 -7.42
C THR A 50 6.19 -8.77 -8.32
N PHE A 51 6.83 -7.76 -7.73
CA PHE A 51 7.39 -6.64 -8.46
C PHE A 51 8.67 -6.14 -7.80
N GLN A 52 9.65 -5.71 -8.60
CA GLN A 52 10.89 -5.14 -8.11
C GLN A 52 10.77 -3.63 -7.98
N MET A 53 10.77 -3.12 -6.74
CA MET A 53 10.78 -1.68 -6.46
C MET A 53 12.18 -1.11 -6.66
N THR A 54 12.24 0.20 -6.96
CA THR A 54 13.50 0.95 -7.09
C THR A 54 13.53 2.09 -6.11
N ALA A 55 14.68 2.31 -5.49
CA ALA A 55 14.98 3.49 -4.69
C ALA A 55 15.93 4.38 -5.48
N THR A 56 15.59 5.66 -5.64
CA THR A 56 16.42 6.66 -6.31
C THR A 56 16.87 7.71 -5.32
N GLY A 57 18.17 7.88 -5.17
CA GLY A 57 18.78 8.91 -4.35
C GLY A 57 19.02 10.19 -5.16
N THR A 58 18.66 11.34 -4.58
CA THR A 58 19.04 12.66 -5.06
C THR A 58 20.19 13.18 -4.20
N TYR A 59 21.22 13.72 -4.84
CA TYR A 59 22.44 14.18 -4.20
C TYR A 59 22.52 15.71 -4.17
N SER A 60 23.43 16.25 -3.35
CA SER A 60 23.60 17.70 -3.13
C SER A 60 24.00 18.48 -4.38
N ASP A 61 24.51 17.82 -5.41
CA ASP A 61 24.81 18.39 -6.73
C ASP A 61 23.62 18.32 -7.72
N GLY A 62 22.45 17.83 -7.26
CA GLY A 62 21.26 17.63 -8.07
C GLY A 62 21.26 16.33 -8.88
N SER A 63 22.33 15.54 -8.85
CA SER A 63 22.38 14.25 -9.56
C SER A 63 21.44 13.23 -8.92
N GLN A 64 20.90 12.33 -9.74
CA GLN A 64 20.06 11.23 -9.27
C GLN A 64 20.68 9.89 -9.66
N LYS A 65 20.65 8.94 -8.73
CA LYS A 65 21.19 7.58 -8.95
C LYS A 65 20.30 6.55 -8.29
N THR A 66 20.10 5.41 -8.96
CA THR A 66 19.47 4.25 -8.35
C THR A 66 20.36 3.71 -7.23
N LEU A 67 19.76 3.48 -6.07
CA LEU A 67 20.43 2.94 -4.90
C LEU A 67 20.31 1.41 -4.92
N ASN A 68 21.37 0.73 -5.35
CA ASN A 68 21.41 -0.74 -5.44
C ASN A 68 21.85 -1.42 -4.13
N SER A 69 22.32 -0.64 -3.16
CA SER A 69 22.77 -1.14 -1.84
C SER A 69 22.60 -0.06 -0.78
N GLY A 70 22.66 -0.46 0.49
CA GLY A 70 22.51 0.45 1.62
C GLY A 70 21.10 1.01 1.80
N VAL A 71 20.10 0.37 1.20
CA VAL A 71 18.68 0.69 1.35
C VAL A 71 18.01 -0.39 2.18
N THR A 72 17.23 0.03 3.16
CA THR A 72 16.37 -0.84 3.96
C THR A 72 14.91 -0.57 3.57
N TRP A 73 14.20 -1.64 3.23
CA TRP A 73 12.81 -1.61 2.82
C TRP A 73 11.89 -2.09 3.94
N SER A 74 10.71 -1.51 4.03
CA SER A 74 9.67 -1.94 4.97
C SER A 74 8.28 -1.75 4.39
N SER A 75 7.33 -2.54 4.88
CA SER A 75 5.91 -2.43 4.57
C SER A 75 5.14 -2.03 5.83
N SER A 76 4.15 -1.15 5.70
CA SER A 76 3.24 -0.78 6.79
C SER A 76 2.30 -1.93 7.19
N ASP A 77 2.03 -2.83 6.24
CA ASP A 77 1.26 -4.06 6.45
C ASP A 77 1.85 -5.21 5.63
N SER A 78 2.72 -5.98 6.26
CA SER A 78 3.38 -7.12 5.65
C SER A 78 2.45 -8.32 5.40
N SER A 79 1.23 -8.32 5.96
CA SER A 79 0.22 -9.34 5.69
C SER A 79 -0.52 -9.06 4.37
N THR A 80 -0.60 -7.81 3.95
CA THR A 80 -1.19 -7.39 2.67
C THR A 80 -0.14 -7.34 1.56
N VAL A 81 1.00 -6.68 1.81
CA VAL A 81 2.13 -6.60 0.89
C VAL A 81 3.42 -6.90 1.65
N SER A 82 4.07 -8.00 1.35
CA SER A 82 5.41 -8.24 1.87
C SER A 82 6.46 -7.53 1.01
N VAL A 83 7.58 -7.15 1.62
CA VAL A 83 8.75 -6.60 0.91
C VAL A 83 10.02 -7.24 1.41
N GLY A 84 10.90 -7.60 0.50
CA GLY A 84 12.26 -8.05 0.84
C GLY A 84 13.08 -6.89 1.40
N GLN A 85 13.45 -6.98 2.68
CA GLN A 85 14.09 -5.90 3.44
C GLN A 85 15.35 -5.30 2.77
N THR A 86 16.10 -6.10 2.05
CA THR A 86 17.32 -5.68 1.34
C THR A 86 17.15 -5.66 -0.17
N SER A 87 16.22 -6.45 -0.71
CA SER A 87 16.02 -6.57 -2.16
C SER A 87 15.04 -5.54 -2.72
N GLY A 88 14.05 -5.08 -1.92
CA GLY A 88 12.97 -4.24 -2.41
C GLY A 88 11.97 -4.96 -3.31
N GLN A 89 12.02 -6.29 -3.39
CA GLN A 89 11.00 -7.07 -4.10
C GLN A 89 9.74 -7.11 -3.25
N VAL A 90 8.62 -6.63 -3.80
CA VAL A 90 7.31 -6.69 -3.16
C VAL A 90 6.50 -7.87 -3.69
N THR A 91 5.65 -8.42 -2.83
CA THR A 91 4.70 -9.49 -3.18
C THR A 91 3.34 -9.15 -2.60
N GLY A 92 2.31 -9.16 -3.44
CA GLY A 92 0.92 -9.02 -3.00
C GLY A 92 0.44 -10.32 -2.35
N LEU A 93 -0.01 -10.28 -1.10
CA LEU A 93 -0.44 -11.48 -0.34
C LEU A 93 -1.94 -11.51 -0.12
N LYS A 94 -2.55 -10.37 0.14
CA LYS A 94 -3.99 -10.21 0.43
C LYS A 94 -4.50 -8.93 -0.24
N THR A 95 -5.78 -8.88 -0.56
CA THR A 95 -6.43 -7.64 -1.03
C THR A 95 -6.31 -6.53 0.00
N GLY A 96 -6.06 -5.31 -0.44
CA GLY A 96 -5.85 -4.15 0.42
C GLY A 96 -4.71 -3.27 -0.08
N SER A 97 -4.25 -2.36 0.75
CA SER A 97 -3.17 -1.43 0.44
C SER A 97 -2.15 -1.37 1.56
N ALA A 98 -0.88 -1.28 1.20
CA ALA A 98 0.20 -1.04 2.15
C ALA A 98 1.13 0.06 1.64
N THR A 99 1.70 0.83 2.55
CA THR A 99 2.76 1.79 2.24
C THR A 99 4.10 1.08 2.29
N ILE A 100 4.84 1.13 1.19
CA ILE A 100 6.21 0.64 1.09
C ILE A 100 7.16 1.81 1.28
N SER A 101 8.09 1.66 2.21
CA SER A 101 9.10 2.66 2.56
C SER A 101 10.50 2.14 2.23
N ALA A 102 11.35 3.04 1.74
CA ALA A 102 12.77 2.79 1.57
C ALA A 102 13.57 3.85 2.31
N SER A 103 14.52 3.46 3.14
CA SER A 103 15.43 4.34 3.87
C SER A 103 16.88 4.01 3.55
N SER A 104 17.73 5.04 3.46
CA SER A 104 19.16 4.85 3.19
C SER A 104 19.98 5.10 4.45
N GLY A 105 20.89 4.18 4.77
CA GLY A 105 21.83 4.32 5.90
C GLY A 105 22.86 5.44 5.71
N GLY A 106 23.02 5.98 4.51
CA GLY A 106 23.94 7.11 4.22
C GLY A 106 23.38 8.48 4.59
N CYS A 107 22.12 8.58 5.04
CA CYS A 107 21.47 9.83 5.40
C CYS A 107 20.37 9.52 6.42
N SER A 108 20.47 10.06 7.63
CA SER A 108 19.59 9.71 8.77
C SER A 108 18.12 10.10 8.59
N SER A 109 17.80 10.94 7.61
CA SER A 109 16.43 11.40 7.31
C SER A 109 16.01 11.13 5.85
N CYS A 110 16.84 10.43 5.06
CA CYS A 110 16.52 10.14 3.66
C CYS A 110 15.66 8.89 3.56
N SER A 111 14.37 9.09 3.42
CA SER A 111 13.39 8.03 3.15
C SER A 111 12.41 8.45 2.07
N GLY A 112 11.92 7.47 1.31
CA GLY A 112 10.87 7.65 0.32
C GLY A 112 9.78 6.62 0.56
N THR A 113 8.56 6.92 0.13
CA THR A 113 7.40 6.03 0.28
C THR A 113 6.59 5.96 -0.99
N THR A 114 5.86 4.87 -1.15
CA THR A 114 4.83 4.71 -2.18
C THR A 114 3.74 3.77 -1.66
N THR A 115 2.53 3.90 -2.21
CA THR A 115 1.44 2.97 -1.92
C THR A 115 1.47 1.82 -2.92
N VAL A 116 1.33 0.59 -2.41
CA VAL A 116 1.09 -0.61 -3.21
C VAL A 116 -0.29 -1.14 -2.87
N THR A 117 -1.13 -1.30 -3.88
CA THR A 117 -2.49 -1.84 -3.74
C THR A 117 -2.53 -3.24 -4.34
N VAL A 118 -3.10 -4.19 -3.61
CA VAL A 118 -3.34 -5.55 -4.08
C VAL A 118 -4.82 -5.72 -4.36
N ALA A 119 -5.14 -6.05 -5.61
CA ALA A 119 -6.50 -6.27 -6.06
C ALA A 119 -6.66 -7.69 -6.61
N LEU A 120 -7.88 -8.21 -6.55
CA LEU A 120 -8.22 -9.44 -7.26
C LEU A 120 -8.47 -9.13 -8.73
N GLN A 121 -7.93 -9.97 -9.61
CA GLN A 121 -8.31 -9.99 -11.01
C GLN A 121 -9.22 -11.18 -11.28
N GLY A 122 -10.14 -11.02 -12.24
CA GLY A 122 -10.99 -12.11 -12.69
C GLY A 122 -12.07 -12.54 -11.68
N VAL A 123 -12.50 -11.63 -10.80
CA VAL A 123 -13.69 -11.88 -9.98
C VAL A 123 -14.91 -11.85 -10.88
N THR A 124 -15.57 -13.00 -11.03
CA THR A 124 -16.78 -13.15 -11.85
C THR A 124 -18.03 -13.43 -11.03
N SER A 125 -17.84 -13.88 -9.78
CA SER A 125 -18.93 -14.18 -8.86
C SER A 125 -18.53 -13.93 -7.41
N ILE A 126 -19.51 -13.58 -6.58
CA ILE A 126 -19.37 -13.51 -5.13
C ILE A 126 -20.47 -14.38 -4.51
N THR A 127 -20.09 -15.21 -3.54
CA THR A 127 -21.01 -15.97 -2.70
C THR A 127 -20.85 -15.56 -1.26
N ILE A 128 -21.96 -15.51 -0.52
CA ILE A 128 -21.93 -15.21 0.91
C ILE A 128 -22.11 -16.51 1.71
N GLN A 129 -21.28 -16.69 2.71
CA GLN A 129 -21.34 -17.84 3.61
C GLN A 129 -21.36 -17.40 5.08
N PRO A 130 -22.24 -18.02 5.90
CA PRO A 130 -23.32 -18.91 5.47
C PRO A 130 -24.39 -18.14 4.68
N GLY A 131 -25.18 -18.84 3.88
CA GLY A 131 -26.24 -18.22 3.07
C GLY A 131 -27.44 -17.72 3.88
N SER A 132 -27.52 -18.04 5.17
CA SER A 132 -28.57 -17.56 6.08
C SER A 132 -28.10 -17.55 7.52
N GLN A 133 -28.50 -16.50 8.25
CA GLN A 133 -28.24 -16.33 9.69
C GLN A 133 -29.50 -15.80 10.39
N SER A 134 -29.59 -16.01 11.72
CA SER A 134 -30.63 -15.43 12.57
C SER A 134 -29.99 -14.67 13.73
N VAL A 135 -30.49 -13.48 13.98
CA VAL A 135 -29.99 -12.57 15.04
C VAL A 135 -31.18 -11.98 15.81
N THR A 136 -30.99 -11.75 17.09
CA THR A 136 -31.99 -11.09 17.95
C THR A 136 -31.52 -9.65 18.24
N VAL A 137 -32.44 -8.69 18.28
CA VAL A 137 -32.12 -7.31 18.66
C VAL A 137 -31.52 -7.30 20.08
N GLY A 138 -30.32 -6.72 20.20
CA GLY A 138 -29.56 -6.74 21.46
C GLY A 138 -28.86 -8.07 21.79
N GLY A 139 -28.97 -9.07 20.93
CA GLY A 139 -28.25 -10.35 21.03
C GLY A 139 -26.85 -10.30 20.48
N ALA A 140 -26.19 -11.48 20.45
CA ALA A 140 -24.87 -11.61 19.86
C ALA A 140 -24.90 -11.34 18.34
N ALA A 141 -23.86 -10.71 17.82
CA ALA A 141 -23.68 -10.50 16.39
C ALA A 141 -23.57 -11.83 15.64
N VAL A 142 -24.06 -11.84 14.40
CA VAL A 142 -23.85 -12.94 13.45
C VAL A 142 -22.87 -12.53 12.37
N PHE A 143 -22.21 -13.50 11.75
CA PHE A 143 -21.10 -13.25 10.84
C PHE A 143 -21.36 -13.83 9.46
N PHE A 144 -20.94 -13.07 8.45
CA PHE A 144 -20.92 -13.52 7.06
C PHE A 144 -19.52 -13.36 6.46
N HIS A 145 -19.19 -14.24 5.53
CA HIS A 145 -18.02 -14.15 4.68
C HIS A 145 -18.44 -13.96 3.23
N ALA A 146 -17.75 -13.07 2.52
CA ALA A 146 -17.87 -12.93 1.08
C ALA A 146 -16.72 -13.67 0.39
N LEU A 147 -17.02 -14.61 -0.49
CA LEU A 147 -16.06 -15.42 -1.21
C LEU A 147 -16.10 -15.11 -2.70
N ALA A 148 -15.03 -14.56 -3.26
CA ALA A 148 -14.85 -14.39 -4.69
C ALA A 148 -14.60 -15.74 -5.35
N ASN A 149 -15.30 -16.01 -6.45
CA ASN A 149 -15.22 -17.26 -7.21
C ASN A 149 -15.35 -18.52 -6.33
N GLY A 150 -16.08 -18.40 -5.22
CA GLY A 150 -16.41 -19.48 -4.30
C GLY A 150 -15.29 -19.90 -3.33
N SER A 151 -14.12 -19.30 -3.36
CA SER A 151 -12.97 -19.77 -2.56
C SER A 151 -12.10 -18.68 -1.94
N ILE A 152 -12.00 -17.49 -2.54
CA ILE A 152 -11.12 -16.43 -2.07
C ILE A 152 -11.89 -15.51 -1.14
N ASP A 153 -11.54 -15.48 0.15
CA ASP A 153 -12.17 -14.59 1.12
C ASP A 153 -11.84 -13.13 0.82
N ILE A 154 -12.89 -12.35 0.55
CA ILE A 154 -12.84 -10.92 0.27
C ILE A 154 -13.68 -10.11 1.25
N THR A 155 -14.00 -10.67 2.40
CA THR A 155 -14.89 -10.07 3.42
C THR A 155 -14.38 -8.74 3.94
N ASP A 156 -13.05 -8.55 4.00
CA ASP A 156 -12.39 -7.36 4.52
C ASP A 156 -12.79 -6.09 3.72
N PRO A 157 -13.46 -5.11 4.33
CA PRO A 157 -13.90 -3.90 3.64
C PRO A 157 -12.73 -3.04 3.14
N THR A 158 -11.55 -3.15 3.75
CA THR A 158 -10.34 -2.44 3.26
C THR A 158 -9.86 -2.97 1.92
N GLY A 159 -10.26 -4.19 1.55
CA GLY A 159 -9.99 -4.83 0.25
C GLY A 159 -10.93 -4.42 -0.88
N GLY A 160 -11.89 -3.53 -0.64
CA GLY A 160 -12.84 -3.05 -1.65
C GLY A 160 -14.21 -3.73 -1.59
N THR A 161 -14.52 -4.48 -0.54
CA THR A 161 -15.84 -5.10 -0.33
C THR A 161 -16.72 -4.18 0.50
N THR A 162 -17.95 -3.98 0.04
CA THR A 162 -19.00 -3.23 0.75
C THR A 162 -20.19 -4.12 1.01
N TRP A 163 -20.86 -3.90 2.13
CA TRP A 163 -22.01 -4.69 2.55
C TRP A 163 -23.26 -3.83 2.58
N THR A 164 -24.38 -4.42 2.16
CA THR A 164 -25.69 -3.75 2.14
C THR A 164 -26.76 -4.70 2.72
N VAL A 165 -27.60 -4.15 3.57
CA VAL A 165 -28.76 -4.85 4.15
C VAL A 165 -30.02 -4.21 3.63
N LYS A 166 -30.95 -4.99 3.07
CA LYS A 166 -32.23 -4.52 2.58
C LYS A 166 -33.38 -5.28 3.24
N ASP A 167 -34.48 -4.58 3.52
CA ASP A 167 -35.71 -5.21 3.97
C ASP A 167 -36.44 -5.94 2.84
N SER A 168 -37.59 -6.55 3.16
CA SER A 168 -38.42 -7.29 2.22
C SER A 168 -39.01 -6.43 1.10
N THR A 169 -39.01 -5.09 1.26
CA THR A 169 -39.44 -4.14 0.23
C THR A 169 -38.32 -3.72 -0.69
N GLY A 170 -37.07 -4.11 -0.38
CA GLY A 170 -35.87 -3.72 -1.10
C GLY A 170 -35.25 -2.37 -0.64
N THR A 171 -35.80 -1.78 0.45
CA THR A 171 -35.29 -0.55 1.02
C THR A 171 -34.01 -0.80 1.78
N ASP A 172 -32.99 0.06 1.58
CA ASP A 172 -31.70 -0.03 2.25
C ASP A 172 -31.86 0.27 3.76
N GLN A 173 -31.47 -0.69 4.56
CA GLN A 173 -31.52 -0.67 6.01
C GLN A 173 -30.12 -0.76 6.63
N THR A 174 -29.05 -0.65 5.85
CA THR A 174 -27.66 -0.89 6.30
C THR A 174 -27.28 -0.03 7.50
N SER A 175 -27.73 1.23 7.55
CA SER A 175 -27.50 2.15 8.67
C SER A 175 -28.17 1.73 9.99
N ASN A 176 -29.16 0.83 9.92
CA ASN A 176 -29.87 0.29 11.08
C ASN A 176 -29.17 -0.94 11.68
N PHE A 177 -28.04 -1.34 11.10
CA PHE A 177 -27.19 -2.41 11.60
C PHE A 177 -25.80 -1.88 11.94
N THR A 178 -25.23 -2.38 13.03
CA THR A 178 -23.82 -2.19 13.33
C THR A 178 -23.04 -3.27 12.62
N LEU A 179 -22.17 -2.86 11.69
CA LEU A 179 -21.27 -3.72 10.95
C LEU A 179 -19.86 -3.56 11.48
N ASN A 180 -19.14 -4.67 11.69
CA ASN A 180 -17.75 -4.64 12.14
C ASN A 180 -17.00 -5.87 11.63
N PHE A 181 -15.89 -5.65 10.92
CA PHE A 181 -15.08 -6.73 10.40
C PHE A 181 -14.13 -7.28 11.47
N ILE A 182 -14.16 -8.61 11.64
CA ILE A 182 -13.24 -9.35 12.52
C ILE A 182 -12.42 -10.31 11.66
N SER A 183 -11.13 -10.02 11.56
CA SER A 183 -10.22 -10.84 10.75
C SER A 183 -9.99 -12.22 11.33
N GLY A 184 -9.79 -13.21 10.47
CA GLY A 184 -9.48 -14.59 10.85
C GLY A 184 -10.33 -15.61 10.10
N THR A 185 -10.16 -16.87 10.48
CA THR A 185 -10.92 -18.00 9.95
C THR A 185 -11.61 -18.76 11.09
N GLY A 186 -12.90 -19.01 10.96
CA GLY A 186 -13.68 -19.76 11.96
C GLY A 186 -14.87 -18.99 12.53
N ALA A 187 -15.49 -19.54 13.56
CA ALA A 187 -16.65 -18.95 14.19
C ALA A 187 -16.31 -17.62 14.87
N GLY A 188 -17.12 -16.58 14.63
CA GLY A 188 -16.91 -15.25 15.21
C GLY A 188 -15.95 -14.38 14.40
N THR A 189 -15.60 -14.76 13.18
CA THR A 189 -14.81 -13.97 12.23
C THR A 189 -15.64 -13.62 10.99
N GLY A 190 -15.21 -12.65 10.20
CA GLY A 190 -15.93 -12.16 9.03
C GLY A 190 -16.58 -10.79 9.28
N GLU A 191 -17.52 -10.38 8.43
CA GLU A 191 -18.32 -9.19 8.68
C GLU A 191 -19.44 -9.51 9.66
N SER A 192 -19.48 -8.81 10.79
CA SER A 192 -20.51 -8.99 11.81
C SER A 192 -21.71 -8.10 11.55
N PHE A 193 -22.88 -8.61 11.87
CA PHE A 193 -24.15 -7.89 11.75
C PHE A 193 -24.90 -7.92 13.08
N SER A 194 -25.09 -6.74 13.66
CA SER A 194 -25.91 -6.55 14.87
C SER A 194 -27.01 -5.54 14.56
N PRO A 195 -28.30 -5.92 14.69
CA PRO A 195 -29.38 -4.97 14.55
C PRO A 195 -29.38 -3.96 15.69
N ASN A 196 -29.48 -2.67 15.35
CA ASN A 196 -29.60 -1.58 16.32
C ASN A 196 -30.97 -1.63 17.00
N SER A 197 -31.12 -0.97 18.15
CA SER A 197 -32.41 -0.85 18.83
C SER A 197 -33.43 -0.19 17.92
N GLY A 198 -34.59 -0.85 17.73
CA GLY A 198 -35.66 -0.34 16.85
C GLY A 198 -35.72 -1.00 15.46
N VAL A 199 -34.80 -1.87 15.12
CA VAL A 199 -34.94 -2.73 13.92
C VAL A 199 -36.12 -3.66 14.13
N THR A 200 -37.03 -3.69 13.17
CA THR A 200 -38.22 -4.57 13.24
C THR A 200 -37.85 -6.02 12.97
N ALA A 201 -38.49 -6.95 13.68
CA ALA A 201 -38.38 -8.36 13.38
C ALA A 201 -38.83 -8.64 11.94
N GLY A 202 -38.09 -9.48 11.24
CA GLY A 202 -38.38 -9.78 9.84
C GLY A 202 -37.20 -10.38 9.09
N THR A 203 -37.41 -10.62 7.81
CA THR A 203 -36.35 -11.13 6.91
C THR A 203 -35.71 -10.00 6.11
N TYR A 204 -34.42 -9.95 6.17
CA TYR A 204 -33.56 -9.03 5.45
C TYR A 204 -32.66 -9.76 4.46
N THR A 205 -32.32 -9.11 3.38
CA THR A 205 -31.32 -9.59 2.42
C THR A 205 -29.99 -8.89 2.64
N VAL A 206 -28.89 -9.68 2.68
CA VAL A 206 -27.52 -9.17 2.81
C VAL A 206 -26.80 -9.38 1.49
N THR A 207 -26.22 -8.33 0.94
CA THR A 207 -25.38 -8.39 -0.25
C THR A 207 -23.99 -7.89 0.04
N ALA A 208 -23.00 -8.54 -0.57
CA ALA A 208 -21.60 -8.08 -0.62
C ALA A 208 -21.28 -7.62 -2.03
N THR A 209 -20.68 -6.45 -2.17
CA THR A 209 -20.24 -5.92 -3.46
C THR A 209 -18.75 -5.64 -3.40
N TYR A 210 -18.01 -6.26 -4.30
CA TYR A 210 -16.57 -6.02 -4.48
C TYR A 210 -16.34 -5.05 -5.61
N THR A 211 -15.52 -4.02 -5.36
CA THR A 211 -15.14 -3.02 -6.36
C THR A 211 -13.62 -2.89 -6.43
N SER A 212 -13.07 -2.97 -7.63
CA SER A 212 -11.65 -2.75 -7.90
C SER A 212 -11.49 -2.07 -9.27
N GLY A 213 -11.11 -0.80 -9.26
CA GLY A 213 -11.09 0.04 -10.45
C GLY A 213 -12.48 0.14 -11.08
N THR A 214 -12.64 -0.31 -12.32
CA THR A 214 -13.92 -0.34 -13.03
C THR A 214 -14.72 -1.62 -12.82
N LEU A 215 -14.12 -2.64 -12.19
CA LEU A 215 -14.79 -3.90 -11.91
C LEU A 215 -15.70 -3.75 -10.69
N THR A 216 -16.97 -4.11 -10.84
CA THR A 216 -17.92 -4.22 -9.73
C THR A 216 -18.67 -5.54 -9.87
N VAL A 217 -18.62 -6.35 -8.83
CA VAL A 217 -19.32 -7.66 -8.75
C VAL A 217 -20.09 -7.71 -7.45
N THR A 218 -21.38 -8.06 -7.53
CA THR A 218 -22.27 -8.20 -6.35
C THR A 218 -22.62 -9.65 -6.16
N SER A 219 -22.77 -10.06 -4.90
CA SER A 219 -23.14 -11.43 -4.52
C SER A 219 -24.49 -11.84 -5.10
N ASN A 220 -24.54 -13.03 -5.67
CA ASN A 220 -25.76 -13.62 -6.20
C ASN A 220 -25.70 -15.15 -6.02
N PRO A 221 -26.65 -15.77 -5.27
CA PRO A 221 -27.75 -15.10 -4.53
C PRO A 221 -27.27 -14.26 -3.35
N PRO A 222 -28.07 -13.29 -2.86
CA PRO A 222 -27.84 -12.62 -1.59
C PRO A 222 -28.02 -13.61 -0.43
N ALA A 223 -27.42 -13.30 0.72
CA ALA A 223 -27.68 -14.04 1.94
C ALA A 223 -28.95 -13.54 2.64
N THR A 224 -29.51 -14.37 3.52
CA THR A 224 -30.70 -14.05 4.32
C THR A 224 -30.31 -13.79 5.77
N LEU A 225 -30.80 -12.67 6.33
CA LEU A 225 -30.66 -12.34 7.75
C LEU A 225 -32.06 -12.25 8.37
N ASN A 226 -32.38 -13.17 9.28
CA ASN A 226 -33.62 -13.15 10.03
C ASN A 226 -33.42 -12.44 11.36
N VAL A 227 -34.15 -11.34 11.58
CA VAL A 227 -34.15 -10.59 12.84
C VAL A 227 -35.36 -11.04 13.65
N ASN A 228 -35.14 -11.49 14.92
CA ASN A 228 -36.14 -12.00 15.84
C ASN A 228 -36.32 -11.06 17.04
#